data_396c03bc27fa73332011d8a62bca9bf4
#
_entry.id   396c03bc27fa73332011d8a62bca9bf4
#
_cell.length_a   1.000
_cell.length_b   1.000
_cell.length_c   1.000
_cell.angle_alpha   90.00
_cell.angle_beta   90.00
_cell.angle_gamma   90.00
#
_symmetry.space_group_name_H-M   'P 1'
#
loop_
_entity.id
_entity.type
_entity.pdbx_description
1 polymer ?
#
loop_
_entity_poly.entity_id
_entity_poly.type
_entity_poly.pdbx_seq_one_letter_code
_entity_poly.pdbx_strand_id
1 'polypeptide(L)'
;MHPGINGKKFPNKPALIMNGSGKVVTHGELNDLSNQGAQLFRSLGLVPGDSIAIMLENHFLFFPIIFAAWRSGLRYTAISWRLQPDEVEYIVRDCEAKVFITSKFLEETALNLDSSLKDVHKFMLDGSTDNYLSYEESIASQPEDPISDECVGGPMLYSSGTTGRPKGVSRELSLDPLPYSKEDGDPNLSRVLLLYGANEDSIYLSPAPMYHSAPLNFCTAFLAEGSTCVILEKFDAEGALRAIEEHKVTHSQWVPTMFVRFLKFDPSVRTQFDLSSHQVAIHAAAPCPIEVKEQMIDWWGPILYEYYAGTEFNGMTFINSEEWLSHKGSVGKSLFGALEILDDNGEQLPPGETGGVYFGGETATTFKYHND
;
A
#
# COMPACT_ATOMS: atom_id res chain seq x y z
N MET A 1 7.15 7.40 -9.53
CA MET A 1 8.46 8.03 -9.85
C MET A 1 9.59 7.25 -9.22
N HIS A 2 10.78 7.27 -9.81
CA HIS A 2 11.93 6.48 -9.34
C HIS A 2 12.50 7.04 -8.03
N PRO A 3 12.80 6.25 -6.99
CA PRO A 3 13.37 6.74 -5.72
C PRO A 3 14.64 7.56 -5.90
N GLY A 4 15.49 7.22 -6.88
CA GLY A 4 16.70 7.96 -7.21
C GLY A 4 16.48 9.41 -7.69
N ILE A 5 15.29 9.74 -8.23
CA ILE A 5 14.92 11.11 -8.60
C ILE A 5 14.68 11.93 -7.32
N ASN A 6 13.85 11.40 -6.42
CA ASN A 6 13.53 12.07 -5.17
C ASN A 6 14.72 12.11 -4.21
N GLY A 7 15.54 11.03 -4.17
CA GLY A 7 16.78 11.00 -3.40
C GLY A 7 17.79 12.07 -3.82
N LYS A 8 17.88 12.38 -5.12
CA LYS A 8 18.70 13.48 -5.64
C LYS A 8 18.07 14.85 -5.41
N LYS A 9 16.75 14.98 -5.61
CA LYS A 9 16.05 16.26 -5.49
C LYS A 9 15.87 16.70 -4.03
N PHE A 10 15.60 15.75 -3.14
CA PHE A 10 15.25 15.99 -1.75
C PHE A 10 16.02 15.09 -0.77
N PRO A 11 17.38 15.04 -0.81
CA PRO A 11 18.16 14.02 -0.08
C PRO A 11 17.85 13.99 1.43
N ASN A 12 17.62 15.13 2.04
CA ASN A 12 17.41 15.26 3.48
C ASN A 12 15.93 15.40 3.89
N LYS A 13 14.99 15.39 2.94
CA LYS A 13 13.58 15.48 3.24
C LYS A 13 13.08 14.14 3.77
N PRO A 14 12.30 14.10 4.87
CA PRO A 14 11.67 12.90 5.33
C PRO A 14 10.80 12.26 4.24
N ALA A 15 11.06 11.01 3.91
CA ALA A 15 10.20 10.15 3.10
C ALA A 15 9.22 9.40 4.00
N LEU A 16 9.74 8.80 5.08
CA LEU A 16 8.97 8.03 6.06
C LEU A 16 9.20 8.59 7.45
N ILE A 17 8.14 8.71 8.23
CA ILE A 17 8.17 9.00 9.67
C ILE A 17 7.34 7.91 10.35
N MET A 18 7.97 7.10 11.20
CA MET A 18 7.29 6.13 12.05
C MET A 18 6.79 6.86 13.30
N ASN A 19 5.48 7.02 13.41
CA ASN A 19 4.89 7.90 14.43
C ASN A 19 5.11 7.42 15.88
N GLY A 20 5.17 6.11 16.11
CA GLY A 20 5.35 5.53 17.43
C GLY A 20 6.82 5.55 17.89
N SER A 21 7.73 5.05 17.05
CA SER A 21 9.16 4.97 17.35
C SER A 21 9.92 6.28 17.08
N GLY A 22 9.36 7.20 16.30
CA GLY A 22 10.02 8.41 15.84
C GLY A 22 11.13 8.17 14.80
N LYS A 23 11.27 6.95 14.29
CA LYS A 23 12.28 6.65 13.26
C LYS A 23 11.92 7.40 11.97
N VAL A 24 12.90 8.08 11.41
CA VAL A 24 12.79 8.80 10.13
C VAL A 24 13.68 8.13 9.10
N VAL A 25 13.19 8.03 7.87
CA VAL A 25 13.97 7.67 6.68
C VAL A 25 13.80 8.82 5.68
N THR A 26 14.88 9.41 5.25
CA THR A 26 14.87 10.48 4.23
C THR A 26 14.72 9.89 2.82
N HIS A 27 14.41 10.73 1.82
CA HIS A 27 14.38 10.28 0.41
C HIS A 27 15.76 9.82 -0.08
N GLY A 28 16.85 10.41 0.43
CA GLY A 28 18.21 9.93 0.16
C GLY A 28 18.39 8.51 0.71
N GLU A 29 18.16 8.31 2.01
CA GLU A 29 18.24 7.00 2.66
C GLU A 29 17.30 5.96 2.03
N LEU A 30 16.08 6.34 1.65
CA LEU A 30 15.16 5.46 0.95
C LEU A 30 15.74 4.95 -0.37
N ASN A 31 16.37 5.85 -1.14
CA ASN A 31 17.05 5.46 -2.38
C ASN A 31 18.22 4.50 -2.09
N ASP A 32 19.09 4.84 -1.16
CA ASP A 32 20.32 4.07 -0.87
C ASP A 32 19.98 2.69 -0.30
N LEU A 33 19.06 2.59 0.67
CA LEU A 33 18.56 1.33 1.19
C LEU A 33 17.88 0.46 0.11
N SER A 34 17.16 1.09 -0.82
CA SER A 34 16.55 0.35 -1.93
C SER A 34 17.57 -0.12 -2.96
N ASN A 35 18.66 0.63 -3.18
CA ASN A 35 19.80 0.19 -3.99
C ASN A 35 20.47 -1.03 -3.35
N GLN A 36 20.84 -0.92 -2.09
CA GLN A 36 21.46 -2.02 -1.35
C GLN A 36 20.60 -3.28 -1.36
N GLY A 37 19.27 -3.15 -1.16
CA GLY A 37 18.34 -4.27 -1.27
C GLY A 37 18.31 -4.88 -2.68
N ALA A 38 18.33 -4.05 -3.73
CA ALA A 38 18.36 -4.52 -5.12
C ALA A 38 19.68 -5.27 -5.44
N GLN A 39 20.83 -4.75 -4.96
CA GLN A 39 22.12 -5.43 -5.07
C GLN A 39 22.11 -6.78 -4.33
N LEU A 40 21.53 -6.83 -3.12
CA LEU A 40 21.37 -8.08 -2.39
C LEU A 40 20.55 -9.09 -3.23
N PHE A 41 19.41 -8.70 -3.79
CA PHE A 41 18.60 -9.61 -4.60
C PHE A 41 19.36 -10.13 -5.82
N ARG A 42 20.13 -9.28 -6.52
CA ARG A 42 21.00 -9.72 -7.63
C ARG A 42 22.10 -10.65 -7.18
N SER A 43 22.73 -10.41 -6.02
CA SER A 43 23.78 -11.27 -5.45
C SER A 43 23.26 -12.68 -5.11
N LEU A 44 21.98 -12.81 -4.80
CA LEU A 44 21.28 -14.07 -4.57
C LEU A 44 20.80 -14.75 -5.88
N GLY A 45 21.08 -14.15 -7.04
CA GLY A 45 20.73 -14.69 -8.36
C GLY A 45 19.29 -14.43 -8.79
N LEU A 46 18.55 -13.51 -8.16
CA LEU A 46 17.22 -13.14 -8.63
C LEU A 46 17.33 -12.34 -9.93
N VAL A 47 16.44 -12.63 -10.84
CA VAL A 47 16.33 -11.98 -12.16
C VAL A 47 14.96 -11.32 -12.32
N PRO A 48 14.79 -10.37 -13.27
CA PRO A 48 13.49 -9.77 -13.54
C PRO A 48 12.39 -10.84 -13.76
N GLY A 49 11.25 -10.64 -13.11
CA GLY A 49 10.12 -11.58 -13.12
C GLY A 49 10.07 -12.52 -11.91
N ASP A 50 11.18 -12.71 -11.19
CA ASP A 50 11.19 -13.48 -9.94
C ASP A 50 10.36 -12.81 -8.83
N SER A 51 10.02 -13.57 -7.80
CA SER A 51 9.17 -13.09 -6.71
C SER A 51 9.90 -13.07 -5.35
N ILE A 52 9.51 -12.11 -4.51
CA ILE A 52 9.82 -12.09 -3.08
C ILE A 52 8.54 -12.00 -2.25
N ALA A 53 8.57 -12.55 -1.04
CA ALA A 53 7.49 -12.47 -0.08
C ALA A 53 7.93 -11.69 1.17
N ILE A 54 7.05 -10.84 1.68
CA ILE A 54 7.33 -9.93 2.79
C ILE A 54 6.21 -10.08 3.83
N MET A 55 6.54 -10.53 5.03
CA MET A 55 5.62 -10.62 6.16
C MET A 55 6.16 -9.76 7.31
N LEU A 56 5.69 -8.54 7.41
CA LEU A 56 6.14 -7.54 8.39
C LEU A 56 4.95 -6.82 9.02
N GLU A 57 5.13 -6.40 10.28
CA GLU A 57 4.38 -5.29 10.85
C GLU A 57 4.69 -3.99 10.10
N ASN A 58 4.05 -2.88 10.47
CA ASN A 58 4.42 -1.58 9.92
C ASN A 58 5.83 -1.20 10.39
N HIS A 59 6.80 -1.32 9.50
CA HIS A 59 8.22 -1.19 9.78
C HIS A 59 8.87 -0.18 8.81
N PHE A 60 9.88 0.58 9.27
CA PHE A 60 10.52 1.62 8.45
C PHE A 60 11.26 1.08 7.21
N LEU A 61 11.71 -0.19 7.23
CA LEU A 61 12.33 -0.86 6.08
C LEU A 61 11.32 -1.45 5.08
N PHE A 62 10.02 -1.40 5.36
CA PHE A 62 9.00 -1.97 4.47
C PHE A 62 9.08 -1.38 3.04
N PHE A 63 9.07 -0.05 2.93
CA PHE A 63 9.14 0.62 1.61
C PHE A 63 10.53 0.56 0.97
N PRO A 64 11.68 0.67 1.69
CA PRO A 64 12.97 0.32 1.13
C PRO A 64 13.01 -1.05 0.45
N ILE A 65 12.42 -2.09 1.07
CA ILE A 65 12.33 -3.44 0.49
C ILE A 65 11.41 -3.45 -0.75
N ILE A 66 10.24 -2.80 -0.68
CA ILE A 66 9.33 -2.67 -1.82
C ILE A 66 10.02 -2.01 -3.01
N PHE A 67 10.71 -0.88 -2.80
CA PHE A 67 11.41 -0.19 -3.89
C PHE A 67 12.64 -0.96 -4.39
N ALA A 68 13.31 -1.75 -3.53
CA ALA A 68 14.37 -2.66 -3.95
C ALA A 68 13.84 -3.74 -4.91
N ALA A 69 12.70 -4.35 -4.58
CA ALA A 69 12.05 -5.32 -5.46
C ALA A 69 11.52 -4.66 -6.75
N TRP A 70 10.88 -3.50 -6.63
CA TRP A 70 10.33 -2.76 -7.76
C TRP A 70 11.42 -2.37 -8.78
N ARG A 71 12.54 -1.79 -8.33
CA ARG A 71 13.64 -1.41 -9.23
C ARG A 71 14.41 -2.60 -9.80
N SER A 72 14.24 -3.79 -9.21
CA SER A 72 14.86 -5.04 -9.68
C SER A 72 13.98 -5.82 -10.65
N GLY A 73 12.81 -5.30 -11.06
CA GLY A 73 11.88 -6.02 -11.90
C GLY A 73 11.22 -7.22 -11.22
N LEU A 74 11.21 -7.27 -9.89
CA LEU A 74 10.67 -8.40 -9.13
C LEU A 74 9.18 -8.20 -8.81
N ARG A 75 8.48 -9.32 -8.66
CA ARG A 75 7.19 -9.33 -7.98
C ARG A 75 7.40 -9.31 -6.48
N TYR A 76 6.61 -8.50 -5.77
CA TYR A 76 6.61 -8.49 -4.31
C TYR A 76 5.22 -8.81 -3.77
N THR A 77 5.17 -9.75 -2.83
CA THR A 77 3.96 -10.22 -2.16
C THR A 77 4.00 -9.81 -0.70
N ALA A 78 3.17 -8.82 -0.35
CA ALA A 78 3.00 -8.40 1.04
C ALA A 78 1.98 -9.31 1.73
N ILE A 79 2.42 -10.03 2.77
CA ILE A 79 1.65 -11.03 3.50
C ILE A 79 1.18 -10.46 4.83
N SER A 80 -0.08 -10.68 5.17
CA SER A 80 -0.60 -10.33 6.49
C SER A 80 0.12 -11.12 7.59
N TRP A 81 0.75 -10.41 8.52
CA TRP A 81 1.41 -11.01 9.67
C TRP A 81 0.43 -11.65 10.69
N ARG A 82 -0.87 -11.53 10.44
CA ARG A 82 -1.93 -12.14 11.27
C ARG A 82 -2.33 -13.53 10.80
N LEU A 83 -1.83 -13.98 9.67
CA LEU A 83 -2.10 -15.30 9.12
C LEU A 83 -1.37 -16.38 9.94
N GLN A 84 -1.94 -17.59 9.90
CA GLN A 84 -1.31 -18.75 10.51
C GLN A 84 -0.14 -19.24 9.64
N PRO A 85 0.83 -19.98 10.20
CA PRO A 85 2.01 -20.45 9.45
C PRO A 85 1.68 -21.21 8.16
N ASP A 86 0.66 -22.07 8.16
CA ASP A 86 0.24 -22.83 7.00
C ASP A 86 -0.36 -21.96 5.87
N GLU A 87 -1.04 -20.88 6.24
CA GLU A 87 -1.54 -19.89 5.28
C GLU A 87 -0.38 -19.07 4.67
N VAL A 88 0.60 -18.71 5.49
CA VAL A 88 1.81 -18.00 5.03
C VAL A 88 2.63 -18.90 4.11
N GLU A 89 2.87 -20.14 4.50
CA GLU A 89 3.56 -21.15 3.67
C GLU A 89 2.90 -21.27 2.30
N TYR A 90 1.57 -21.43 2.29
CA TYR A 90 0.82 -21.52 1.05
C TYR A 90 1.10 -20.30 0.14
N ILE A 91 1.02 -19.08 0.67
CA ILE A 91 1.24 -17.87 -0.14
C ILE A 91 2.68 -17.80 -0.65
N VAL A 92 3.68 -18.07 0.21
CA VAL A 92 5.10 -18.05 -0.18
C VAL A 92 5.39 -19.07 -1.29
N ARG A 93 4.78 -20.25 -1.22
CA ARG A 93 4.91 -21.29 -2.24
C ARG A 93 4.17 -20.95 -3.51
N ASP A 94 2.91 -20.50 -3.39
CA ASP A 94 2.07 -20.16 -4.55
C ASP A 94 2.64 -18.98 -5.34
N CYS A 95 3.20 -17.96 -4.68
CA CYS A 95 3.84 -16.84 -5.36
C CYS A 95 5.27 -17.16 -5.85
N GLU A 96 5.75 -18.38 -5.66
CA GLU A 96 7.08 -18.85 -6.06
C GLU A 96 8.21 -17.94 -5.52
N ALA A 97 8.05 -17.45 -4.29
CA ALA A 97 9.02 -16.53 -3.70
C ALA A 97 10.40 -17.18 -3.52
N LYS A 98 11.43 -16.56 -4.07
CA LYS A 98 12.84 -16.95 -3.87
C LYS A 98 13.45 -16.36 -2.59
N VAL A 99 12.85 -15.27 -2.09
CA VAL A 99 13.24 -14.59 -0.86
C VAL A 99 12.02 -14.41 0.01
N PHE A 100 12.15 -14.70 1.31
CA PHE A 100 11.16 -14.41 2.33
C PHE A 100 11.77 -13.50 3.39
N ILE A 101 11.13 -12.37 3.66
CA ILE A 101 11.60 -11.35 4.61
C ILE A 101 10.54 -11.21 5.71
N THR A 102 10.98 -11.34 6.96
CA THR A 102 10.15 -11.16 8.15
C THR A 102 10.88 -10.33 9.20
N SER A 103 10.37 -10.23 10.42
CA SER A 103 10.98 -9.46 11.51
C SER A 103 11.12 -10.28 12.80
N LYS A 104 11.93 -9.81 13.70
CA LYS A 104 12.09 -10.39 15.04
C LYS A 104 10.77 -10.38 15.84
N PHE A 105 9.91 -9.41 15.58
CA PHE A 105 8.56 -9.35 16.16
C PHE A 105 7.72 -10.59 15.79
N LEU A 106 7.99 -11.21 14.64
CA LEU A 106 7.28 -12.37 14.11
C LEU A 106 8.09 -13.68 14.21
N GLU A 107 9.12 -13.72 15.07
CA GLU A 107 10.04 -14.85 15.20
C GLU A 107 9.36 -16.20 15.40
N GLU A 108 8.33 -16.26 16.23
CA GLU A 108 7.59 -17.51 16.48
C GLU A 108 6.99 -18.08 15.19
N THR A 109 6.34 -17.24 14.39
CA THR A 109 5.80 -17.64 13.08
C THR A 109 6.92 -18.03 12.12
N ALA A 110 8.02 -17.27 12.10
CA ALA A 110 9.18 -17.54 11.26
C ALA A 110 9.80 -18.92 11.54
N LEU A 111 9.99 -19.27 12.82
CA LEU A 111 10.54 -20.56 13.22
C LEU A 111 9.62 -21.73 12.83
N ASN A 112 8.30 -21.55 12.89
CA ASN A 112 7.33 -22.55 12.44
C ASN A 112 7.38 -22.78 10.91
N LEU A 113 7.79 -21.78 10.13
CA LEU A 113 7.94 -21.84 8.67
C LEU A 113 9.29 -22.40 8.22
N ASP A 114 10.27 -22.49 9.10
CA ASP A 114 11.66 -22.77 8.72
C ASP A 114 11.82 -24.10 7.98
N SER A 115 11.16 -25.16 8.45
CA SER A 115 11.25 -26.48 7.84
C SER A 115 10.58 -26.56 6.47
N SER A 116 9.56 -25.76 6.22
CA SER A 116 8.82 -25.74 4.97
C SER A 116 9.42 -24.80 3.91
N LEU A 117 10.26 -23.85 4.31
CA LEU A 117 10.89 -22.85 3.41
C LEU A 117 12.42 -23.07 3.25
N LYS A 118 12.90 -24.30 3.20
CA LYS A 118 14.34 -24.63 3.13
C LYS A 118 15.03 -24.17 1.86
N ASP A 119 14.30 -24.07 0.77
CA ASP A 119 14.75 -23.68 -0.58
C ASP A 119 14.55 -22.18 -0.87
N VAL A 120 14.12 -21.41 0.14
CA VAL A 120 13.90 -19.96 0.06
C VAL A 120 14.98 -19.25 0.87
N HIS A 121 15.57 -18.17 0.33
CA HIS A 121 16.45 -17.29 1.09
C HIS A 121 15.65 -16.54 2.15
N LYS A 122 16.04 -16.65 3.42
CA LYS A 122 15.28 -16.13 4.56
C LYS A 122 16.03 -15.02 5.26
N PHE A 123 15.36 -13.88 5.44
CA PHE A 123 15.90 -12.73 6.15
C PHE A 123 14.96 -12.27 7.27
N MET A 124 15.57 -11.71 8.31
CA MET A 124 14.87 -11.18 9.48
C MET A 124 15.32 -9.75 9.77
N LEU A 125 14.38 -8.86 9.97
CA LEU A 125 14.62 -7.50 10.46
C LEU A 125 14.76 -7.51 11.98
N ASP A 126 15.49 -6.55 12.52
CA ASP A 126 15.74 -6.35 13.96
C ASP A 126 16.40 -7.55 14.65
N GLY A 127 17.06 -8.41 13.88
CA GLY A 127 17.77 -9.56 14.41
C GLY A 127 18.03 -10.67 13.41
N SER A 128 18.33 -11.85 13.92
CA SER A 128 18.59 -13.07 13.15
C SER A 128 18.27 -14.31 13.95
N THR A 129 18.24 -15.47 13.29
CA THR A 129 18.21 -16.81 13.88
C THR A 129 19.18 -17.71 13.13
N ASP A 130 19.33 -18.98 13.52
CA ASP A 130 20.22 -19.90 12.83
C ASP A 130 19.93 -20.04 11.32
N ASN A 131 18.66 -19.82 10.91
CA ASN A 131 18.20 -20.03 9.53
C ASN A 131 17.65 -18.76 8.86
N TYR A 132 17.58 -17.65 9.57
CA TYR A 132 17.20 -16.33 9.07
C TYR A 132 18.35 -15.35 9.26
N LEU A 133 18.97 -14.92 8.17
CA LEU A 133 20.04 -13.92 8.21
C LEU A 133 19.48 -12.53 8.56
N SER A 134 20.29 -11.69 9.23
CA SER A 134 19.92 -10.28 9.40
C SER A 134 19.84 -9.60 8.05
N TYR A 135 18.68 -8.99 7.76
CA TYR A 135 18.50 -8.23 6.53
C TYR A 135 19.38 -6.98 6.53
N GLU A 136 19.44 -6.27 7.65
CA GLU A 136 20.23 -5.05 7.81
C GLU A 136 21.72 -5.30 7.58
N GLU A 137 22.29 -6.35 8.18
CA GLU A 137 23.70 -6.71 7.98
C GLU A 137 23.94 -7.14 6.53
N SER A 138 22.99 -7.84 5.92
CA SER A 138 23.10 -8.32 4.55
C SER A 138 23.09 -7.19 3.53
N ILE A 139 22.23 -6.16 3.71
CA ILE A 139 22.22 -4.99 2.84
C ILE A 139 23.38 -4.03 3.11
N ALA A 140 23.80 -3.86 4.37
CA ALA A 140 24.91 -2.97 4.72
C ALA A 140 26.25 -3.35 4.04
N SER A 141 26.39 -4.60 3.61
CA SER A 141 27.53 -5.08 2.84
C SER A 141 27.44 -4.82 1.33
N GLN A 142 26.28 -4.34 0.84
CA GLN A 142 26.01 -4.12 -0.57
C GLN A 142 26.30 -2.67 -0.99
N PRO A 143 26.64 -2.43 -2.27
CA PRO A 143 26.80 -1.07 -2.80
C PRO A 143 25.49 -0.26 -2.73
N GLU A 144 25.64 1.05 -2.52
CA GLU A 144 24.52 2.01 -2.61
C GLU A 144 24.25 2.46 -4.05
N ASP A 145 25.06 2.01 -5.02
CA ASP A 145 24.85 2.30 -6.44
C ASP A 145 23.71 1.45 -7.01
N PRO A 146 22.95 1.98 -7.97
CA PRO A 146 21.89 1.22 -8.63
C PRO A 146 22.45 -0.01 -9.36
N ILE A 147 21.63 -1.06 -9.47
CA ILE A 147 21.93 -2.21 -10.34
C ILE A 147 21.92 -1.75 -11.81
N SER A 148 22.70 -2.44 -12.66
CA SER A 148 22.87 -2.03 -14.06
C SER A 148 21.67 -2.32 -14.96
N ASP A 149 20.75 -3.17 -14.51
CA ASP A 149 19.59 -3.67 -15.24
C ASP A 149 18.26 -3.31 -14.57
N GLU A 150 18.17 -2.11 -13.99
CA GLU A 150 16.95 -1.62 -13.37
C GLU A 150 15.75 -1.67 -14.35
N CYS A 151 14.68 -2.31 -13.92
CA CYS A 151 13.42 -2.38 -14.67
C CYS A 151 12.21 -2.47 -13.72
N VAL A 152 11.02 -2.22 -14.26
CA VAL A 152 9.80 -2.08 -13.48
C VAL A 152 9.31 -3.43 -12.96
N GLY A 153 9.35 -3.61 -11.64
CA GLY A 153 8.66 -4.68 -10.93
C GLY A 153 7.25 -4.28 -10.49
N GLY A 154 6.58 -5.16 -9.77
CA GLY A 154 5.21 -4.85 -9.35
C GLY A 154 4.67 -5.76 -8.24
N PRO A 155 3.55 -5.36 -7.63
CA PRO A 155 2.90 -6.16 -6.60
C PRO A 155 2.22 -7.40 -7.19
N MET A 156 2.24 -8.49 -6.43
CA MET A 156 1.32 -9.61 -6.55
C MET A 156 0.67 -9.81 -5.18
N LEU A 157 -0.52 -9.27 -4.99
CA LEU A 157 -1.20 -9.26 -3.70
C LEU A 157 -2.26 -10.35 -3.64
N TYR A 158 -2.40 -10.96 -2.47
CA TYR A 158 -3.37 -12.01 -2.25
C TYR A 158 -4.68 -11.44 -1.71
N SER A 159 -5.77 -11.71 -2.40
CA SER A 159 -7.11 -11.42 -1.91
C SER A 159 -7.57 -12.50 -0.94
N SER A 160 -8.38 -12.14 0.06
CA SER A 160 -8.90 -13.09 1.05
C SER A 160 -9.84 -14.16 0.46
N GLY A 161 -10.17 -14.08 -0.83
CA GLY A 161 -11.06 -15.00 -1.55
C GLY A 161 -12.38 -15.28 -0.81
N THR A 162 -13.50 -15.16 -1.47
CA THR A 162 -14.82 -15.51 -0.88
C THR A 162 -15.10 -17.01 -0.89
N THR A 163 -14.28 -17.80 -1.58
CA THR A 163 -14.58 -19.20 -1.93
C THR A 163 -13.51 -20.23 -1.50
N GLY A 164 -12.52 -19.83 -0.69
CA GLY A 164 -11.48 -20.78 -0.27
C GLY A 164 -10.11 -20.13 0.01
N ARG A 165 -9.05 -20.70 -0.56
CA ARG A 165 -7.67 -20.19 -0.36
C ARG A 165 -7.49 -18.81 -1.01
N PRO A 166 -6.65 -17.93 -0.42
CA PRO A 166 -6.30 -16.65 -1.03
C PRO A 166 -5.75 -16.83 -2.44
N LYS A 167 -6.13 -15.94 -3.36
CA LYS A 167 -5.67 -15.95 -4.75
C LYS A 167 -4.74 -14.78 -5.00
N GLY A 168 -3.59 -15.05 -5.62
CA GLY A 168 -2.62 -14.02 -6.02
C GLY A 168 -3.13 -13.23 -7.22
N VAL A 169 -3.35 -11.94 -7.04
CA VAL A 169 -3.74 -11.03 -8.13
C VAL A 169 -2.48 -10.57 -8.83
N SER A 170 -2.25 -11.07 -10.03
CA SER A 170 -1.05 -10.83 -10.84
C SER A 170 -1.37 -10.02 -12.08
N ARG A 171 -0.41 -9.18 -12.48
CA ARG A 171 -0.39 -8.48 -13.76
C ARG A 171 0.90 -8.82 -14.49
N GLU A 172 0.85 -8.71 -15.81
CA GLU A 172 2.07 -8.81 -16.61
C GLU A 172 3.01 -7.67 -16.26
N LEU A 173 4.26 -7.99 -15.96
CA LEU A 173 5.30 -6.98 -15.75
C LEU A 173 5.78 -6.50 -17.12
N SER A 174 5.86 -5.19 -17.30
CA SER A 174 6.40 -4.63 -18.56
C SER A 174 7.88 -4.92 -18.71
N LEU A 175 8.60 -5.01 -17.59
CA LEU A 175 10.06 -5.14 -17.51
C LEU A 175 10.80 -4.08 -18.34
N ASP A 176 10.13 -2.96 -18.64
CA ASP A 176 10.75 -1.84 -19.31
C ASP A 176 11.83 -1.22 -18.43
N PRO A 177 12.90 -0.65 -19.02
CA PRO A 177 13.86 0.13 -18.26
C PRO A 177 13.17 1.21 -17.44
N LEU A 178 13.63 1.41 -16.20
CA LEU A 178 13.01 2.39 -15.31
C LEU A 178 13.15 3.81 -15.84
N PRO A 179 12.04 4.57 -15.83
CA PRO A 179 12.11 5.98 -16.21
C PRO A 179 12.81 6.80 -15.13
N TYR A 180 13.84 7.52 -15.54
CA TYR A 180 14.59 8.47 -14.69
C TYR A 180 14.06 9.91 -14.80
N SER A 181 12.96 10.13 -15.54
CA SER A 181 12.31 11.44 -15.63
C SER A 181 10.91 11.41 -15.01
N LYS A 182 10.47 12.58 -14.54
CA LYS A 182 9.11 12.75 -13.99
C LYS A 182 8.03 12.50 -15.06
N GLU A 183 8.37 12.70 -16.32
CA GLU A 183 7.48 12.59 -17.47
C GLU A 183 7.21 11.13 -17.86
N ASP A 184 8.13 10.22 -17.50
CA ASP A 184 8.08 8.79 -17.82
C ASP A 184 7.47 7.91 -16.71
N GLY A 185 6.91 8.51 -15.65
CA GLY A 185 6.34 7.77 -14.51
C GLY A 185 5.05 7.02 -14.86
N ASP A 186 4.65 6.04 -14.00
CA ASP A 186 3.37 5.33 -14.17
C ASP A 186 2.21 6.32 -14.22
N PRO A 187 1.55 6.48 -15.38
CA PRO A 187 0.50 7.47 -15.54
C PRO A 187 -0.74 7.16 -14.69
N ASN A 188 -0.96 5.90 -14.29
CA ASN A 188 -2.14 5.52 -13.52
C ASN A 188 -2.00 5.93 -12.05
N LEU A 189 -0.81 5.75 -11.47
CA LEU A 189 -0.55 6.10 -10.07
C LEU A 189 -0.59 7.62 -9.88
N SER A 190 0.07 8.37 -10.77
CA SER A 190 0.05 9.83 -10.76
C SER A 190 -1.35 10.41 -10.99
N ARG A 191 -2.17 9.77 -11.84
CA ARG A 191 -3.57 10.20 -12.06
C ARG A 191 -4.44 10.04 -10.82
N VAL A 192 -4.28 8.95 -10.07
CA VAL A 192 -5.03 8.76 -8.81
C VAL A 192 -4.65 9.85 -7.80
N LEU A 193 -3.37 10.20 -7.70
CA LEU A 193 -2.93 11.27 -6.79
C LEU A 193 -3.44 12.65 -7.22
N LEU A 194 -3.55 12.91 -8.53
CA LEU A 194 -4.11 14.18 -9.04
C LEU A 194 -5.56 14.40 -8.61
N LEU A 195 -6.36 13.33 -8.42
CA LEU A 195 -7.73 13.45 -7.91
C LEU A 195 -7.80 14.07 -6.51
N TYR A 196 -6.73 13.88 -5.75
CA TYR A 196 -6.62 14.34 -4.37
C TYR A 196 -5.75 15.59 -4.23
N GLY A 197 -5.25 16.17 -5.33
CA GLY A 197 -4.38 17.35 -5.30
C GLY A 197 -3.01 17.10 -4.64
N ALA A 198 -2.59 15.83 -4.56
CA ALA A 198 -1.33 15.46 -3.94
C ALA A 198 -0.13 15.93 -4.77
N ASN A 199 0.93 16.33 -4.08
CA ASN A 199 2.18 16.81 -4.67
C ASN A 199 3.36 16.54 -3.72
N GLU A 200 4.54 17.00 -4.11
CA GLU A 200 5.77 16.79 -3.32
C GLU A 200 5.70 17.37 -1.90
N ASP A 201 4.91 18.42 -1.65
CA ASP A 201 4.77 19.03 -0.32
C ASP A 201 3.71 18.34 0.55
N SER A 202 3.00 17.35 0.01
CA SER A 202 1.99 16.63 0.75
C SER A 202 2.59 15.81 1.89
N ILE A 203 1.87 15.74 3.01
CA ILE A 203 2.19 14.86 4.15
C ILE A 203 1.02 13.89 4.31
N TYR A 204 1.30 12.62 4.05
CA TYR A 204 0.29 11.56 4.01
C TYR A 204 0.35 10.67 5.25
N LEU A 205 -0.76 10.54 5.97
CA LEU A 205 -0.90 9.64 7.11
C LEU A 205 -1.48 8.30 6.70
N SER A 206 -0.73 7.22 6.96
CA SER A 206 -1.17 5.83 6.78
C SER A 206 -1.37 5.13 8.13
N PRO A 207 -2.62 4.97 8.61
CA PRO A 207 -2.91 4.36 9.89
C PRO A 207 -3.13 2.84 9.82
N ALA A 208 -3.19 2.27 8.62
CA ALA A 208 -3.53 0.86 8.39
C ALA A 208 -2.29 -0.01 8.15
N PRO A 209 -2.40 -1.35 8.30
CA PRO A 209 -1.28 -2.24 8.01
C PRO A 209 -0.84 -2.16 6.54
N MET A 210 0.48 -2.04 6.33
CA MET A 210 1.09 -1.84 5.00
C MET A 210 0.95 -3.04 4.07
N TYR A 211 0.64 -4.23 4.57
CA TYR A 211 0.41 -5.40 3.73
C TYR A 211 -0.92 -5.38 2.95
N HIS A 212 -1.85 -4.49 3.29
CA HIS A 212 -3.06 -4.30 2.51
C HIS A 212 -2.81 -3.49 1.24
N SER A 213 -3.55 -3.83 0.17
CA SER A 213 -3.42 -3.19 -1.14
C SER A 213 -3.49 -1.66 -1.09
N ALA A 214 -4.46 -1.11 -0.38
CA ALA A 214 -4.67 0.33 -0.33
C ALA A 214 -3.53 1.09 0.38
N PRO A 215 -3.14 0.79 1.64
CA PRO A 215 -2.00 1.45 2.29
C PRO A 215 -0.70 1.29 1.51
N LEU A 216 -0.43 0.09 0.98
CA LEU A 216 0.76 -0.17 0.16
C LEU A 216 0.82 0.75 -1.06
N ASN A 217 -0.24 0.76 -1.87
CA ASN A 217 -0.28 1.51 -3.12
C ASN A 217 -0.27 3.03 -2.88
N PHE A 218 -1.06 3.54 -1.91
CA PHE A 218 -1.08 4.98 -1.61
C PHE A 218 0.27 5.45 -1.06
N CYS A 219 0.88 4.74 -0.08
CA CYS A 219 2.21 5.12 0.40
C CYS A 219 3.24 5.10 -0.74
N THR A 220 3.25 4.04 -1.57
CA THR A 220 4.16 3.97 -2.72
C THR A 220 3.96 5.16 -3.66
N ALA A 221 2.70 5.55 -3.92
CA ALA A 221 2.37 6.69 -4.77
C ALA A 221 2.86 8.02 -4.19
N PHE A 222 2.57 8.30 -2.92
CA PHE A 222 3.01 9.52 -2.24
C PHE A 222 4.55 9.59 -2.16
N LEU A 223 5.22 8.49 -1.83
CA LEU A 223 6.69 8.42 -1.84
C LEU A 223 7.27 8.65 -3.24
N ALA A 224 6.63 8.13 -4.27
CA ALA A 224 7.01 8.36 -5.66
C ALA A 224 6.86 9.84 -6.08
N GLU A 225 5.89 10.57 -5.56
CA GLU A 225 5.75 12.01 -5.78
C GLU A 225 6.78 12.86 -4.99
N GLY A 226 7.53 12.26 -4.07
CA GLY A 226 8.46 12.99 -3.21
C GLY A 226 7.80 13.56 -1.95
N SER A 227 6.59 13.11 -1.63
CA SER A 227 5.86 13.45 -0.41
C SER A 227 6.46 12.79 0.83
N THR A 228 5.99 13.19 2.02
CA THR A 228 6.31 12.52 3.29
C THR A 228 5.16 11.61 3.70
N CYS A 229 5.45 10.35 4.06
CA CYS A 229 4.48 9.42 4.64
C CYS A 229 4.71 9.28 6.14
N VAL A 230 3.69 9.60 6.93
CA VAL A 230 3.64 9.32 8.38
C VAL A 230 2.92 8.00 8.58
N ILE A 231 3.58 7.06 9.24
CA ILE A 231 3.09 5.69 9.41
C ILE A 231 2.77 5.43 10.87
N LEU A 232 1.55 5.00 11.16
CA LEU A 232 1.24 4.47 12.47
C LEU A 232 1.66 3.00 12.53
N GLU A 233 2.54 2.64 13.47
CA GLU A 233 2.92 1.23 13.70
C GLU A 233 1.72 0.41 14.17
N LYS A 234 0.83 1.06 14.90
CA LYS A 234 -0.43 0.49 15.35
C LYS A 234 -1.49 1.58 15.36
N PHE A 235 -2.67 1.28 14.80
CA PHE A 235 -3.78 2.23 14.85
C PHE A 235 -4.24 2.48 16.28
N ASP A 236 -4.15 3.74 16.67
CA ASP A 236 -4.77 4.34 17.85
C ASP A 236 -5.46 5.64 17.42
N ALA A 237 -6.71 5.80 17.81
CA ALA A 237 -7.53 6.90 17.31
C ALA A 237 -7.04 8.28 17.84
N GLU A 238 -6.64 8.37 19.10
CA GLU A 238 -6.07 9.61 19.64
C GLU A 238 -4.69 9.90 19.05
N GLY A 239 -3.83 8.88 18.96
CA GLY A 239 -2.52 8.97 18.32
C GLY A 239 -2.61 9.42 16.86
N ALA A 240 -3.67 9.02 16.13
CA ALA A 240 -3.90 9.47 14.76
C ALA A 240 -4.25 10.97 14.67
N LEU A 241 -5.11 11.49 15.58
CA LEU A 241 -5.43 12.92 15.64
C LEU A 241 -4.19 13.74 16.02
N ARG A 242 -3.41 13.26 16.98
CA ARG A 242 -2.13 13.86 17.38
C ARG A 242 -1.14 13.88 16.23
N ALA A 243 -1.01 12.80 15.47
CA ALA A 243 -0.14 12.74 14.30
C ALA A 243 -0.55 13.76 13.21
N ILE A 244 -1.87 13.98 13.00
CA ILE A 244 -2.35 15.01 12.08
C ILE A 244 -1.88 16.39 12.54
N GLU A 245 -2.00 16.71 13.82
CA GLU A 245 -1.57 17.99 14.39
C GLU A 245 -0.05 18.18 14.35
N GLU A 246 0.71 17.20 14.87
CA GLU A 246 2.16 17.29 15.04
C GLU A 246 2.91 17.35 13.71
N HIS A 247 2.50 16.52 12.75
CA HIS A 247 3.15 16.43 11.44
C HIS A 247 2.50 17.33 10.38
N LYS A 248 1.44 18.08 10.74
CA LYS A 248 0.68 18.91 9.77
C LYS A 248 0.23 18.10 8.56
N VAL A 249 -0.33 16.93 8.83
CA VAL A 249 -0.84 16.00 7.80
C VAL A 249 -1.84 16.70 6.88
N THR A 250 -1.64 16.55 5.59
CA THR A 250 -2.54 17.10 4.55
C THR A 250 -3.49 16.05 3.98
N HIS A 251 -3.03 14.82 3.85
CA HIS A 251 -3.75 13.71 3.25
C HIS A 251 -3.73 12.48 4.17
N SER A 252 -4.77 11.69 4.14
CA SER A 252 -4.84 10.48 4.96
C SER A 252 -5.76 9.42 4.34
N GLN A 253 -5.62 8.16 4.75
CA GLN A 253 -6.52 7.10 4.33
C GLN A 253 -7.07 6.32 5.52
N TRP A 254 -8.37 6.00 5.46
CA TRP A 254 -9.13 5.41 6.55
C TRP A 254 -10.00 4.24 6.08
N VAL A 255 -10.46 3.48 7.05
CA VAL A 255 -11.58 2.55 6.89
C VAL A 255 -12.73 2.94 7.84
N PRO A 256 -13.99 2.64 7.51
CA PRO A 256 -15.16 3.10 8.28
C PRO A 256 -15.11 2.76 9.77
N THR A 257 -14.50 1.63 10.16
CA THR A 257 -14.32 1.26 11.56
C THR A 257 -13.42 2.22 12.33
N MET A 258 -12.48 2.90 11.67
CA MET A 258 -11.65 3.94 12.29
C MET A 258 -12.49 5.19 12.56
N PHE A 259 -13.37 5.59 11.64
CA PHE A 259 -14.32 6.68 11.86
C PHE A 259 -15.23 6.42 13.06
N VAL A 260 -15.76 5.20 13.19
CA VAL A 260 -16.55 4.79 14.37
C VAL A 260 -15.75 4.93 15.65
N ARG A 261 -14.44 4.65 15.65
CA ARG A 261 -13.58 4.83 16.84
C ARG A 261 -13.36 6.31 17.16
N PHE A 262 -13.16 7.16 16.17
CA PHE A 262 -13.07 8.62 16.35
C PHE A 262 -14.36 9.20 16.94
N LEU A 263 -15.50 8.78 16.41
CA LEU A 263 -16.82 9.27 16.87
C LEU A 263 -17.21 8.81 18.28
N LYS A 264 -16.50 7.83 18.85
CA LYS A 264 -16.66 7.43 20.27
C LYS A 264 -16.00 8.38 21.25
N PHE A 265 -15.14 9.28 20.81
CA PHE A 265 -14.57 10.30 21.69
C PHE A 265 -15.64 11.29 22.13
N ASP A 266 -15.52 11.75 23.39
CA ASP A 266 -16.29 12.89 23.86
C ASP A 266 -16.02 14.11 22.94
N PRO A 267 -17.04 14.92 22.65
CA PRO A 267 -16.84 16.12 21.83
C PRO A 267 -15.74 17.05 22.34
N SER A 268 -15.50 17.13 23.65
CA SER A 268 -14.41 17.91 24.24
C SER A 268 -13.02 17.40 23.84
N VAL A 269 -12.85 16.09 23.62
CA VAL A 269 -11.59 15.50 23.15
C VAL A 269 -11.39 15.83 21.67
N ARG A 270 -12.46 15.79 20.87
CA ARG A 270 -12.39 16.07 19.43
C ARG A 270 -11.88 17.46 19.11
N THR A 271 -12.16 18.44 19.99
CA THR A 271 -11.76 19.84 19.81
C THR A 271 -10.37 20.18 20.36
N GLN A 272 -9.64 19.20 20.92
CA GLN A 272 -8.31 19.43 21.49
C GLN A 272 -7.20 19.44 20.44
N PHE A 273 -7.44 18.92 19.23
CA PHE A 273 -6.44 18.79 18.18
C PHE A 273 -6.64 19.81 17.07
N ASP A 274 -5.56 20.42 16.63
CA ASP A 274 -5.54 21.28 15.43
C ASP A 274 -5.47 20.42 14.16
N LEU A 275 -6.63 20.24 13.52
CA LEU A 275 -6.75 19.48 12.27
C LEU A 275 -6.77 20.39 11.02
N SER A 276 -6.42 21.65 11.14
CA SER A 276 -6.56 22.64 10.05
C SER A 276 -5.68 22.37 8.82
N SER A 277 -4.59 21.60 8.98
CA SER A 277 -3.74 21.15 7.88
C SER A 277 -4.37 20.03 7.03
N HIS A 278 -5.35 19.32 7.57
CA HIS A 278 -5.93 18.13 6.96
C HIS A 278 -6.93 18.51 5.88
N GLN A 279 -6.58 18.27 4.62
CA GLN A 279 -7.33 18.71 3.44
C GLN A 279 -8.06 17.57 2.75
N VAL A 280 -7.55 16.33 2.87
CA VAL A 280 -8.07 15.16 2.17
C VAL A 280 -8.08 13.94 3.09
N ALA A 281 -9.25 13.39 3.34
CA ALA A 281 -9.48 12.16 4.10
C ALA A 281 -10.10 11.10 3.19
N ILE A 282 -9.28 10.18 2.68
CA ILE A 282 -9.72 9.11 1.77
C ILE A 282 -10.25 7.95 2.59
N HIS A 283 -11.36 7.36 2.21
CA HIS A 283 -11.81 6.11 2.83
C HIS A 283 -12.34 5.11 1.80
N ALA A 284 -12.23 3.83 2.14
CA ALA A 284 -12.67 2.71 1.31
C ALA A 284 -12.71 1.40 2.11
N ALA A 285 -12.69 0.28 1.41
CA ALA A 285 -12.57 -1.10 1.90
C ALA A 285 -13.83 -1.70 2.54
N ALA A 286 -14.79 -0.90 2.93
CA ALA A 286 -16.08 -1.36 3.45
C ALA A 286 -17.15 -0.27 3.25
N PRO A 287 -18.45 -0.65 3.20
CA PRO A 287 -19.52 0.33 3.22
C PRO A 287 -19.45 1.22 4.47
N CYS A 288 -19.47 2.54 4.28
CA CYS A 288 -19.50 3.48 5.39
C CYS A 288 -20.96 3.77 5.78
N PRO A 289 -21.38 3.53 7.03
CA PRO A 289 -22.72 3.89 7.46
C PRO A 289 -22.99 5.38 7.25
N ILE A 290 -24.17 5.72 6.73
CA ILE A 290 -24.53 7.09 6.37
C ILE A 290 -24.33 8.04 7.55
N GLU A 291 -24.83 7.69 8.73
CA GLU A 291 -24.73 8.49 9.94
C GLU A 291 -23.28 8.71 10.39
N VAL A 292 -22.41 7.71 10.18
CA VAL A 292 -20.99 7.82 10.50
C VAL A 292 -20.30 8.82 9.58
N LYS A 293 -20.56 8.72 8.27
CA LYS A 293 -19.95 9.63 7.29
C LYS A 293 -20.45 11.07 7.43
N GLU A 294 -21.76 11.26 7.72
CA GLU A 294 -22.31 12.58 8.03
C GLU A 294 -21.62 13.22 9.24
N GLN A 295 -21.50 12.51 10.36
CA GLN A 295 -20.85 13.01 11.56
C GLN A 295 -19.35 13.32 11.33
N MET A 296 -18.68 12.56 10.48
CA MET A 296 -17.30 12.85 10.13
C MET A 296 -17.19 14.09 9.24
N ILE A 297 -18.09 14.29 8.27
CA ILE A 297 -18.13 15.51 7.46
C ILE A 297 -18.47 16.74 8.32
N ASP A 298 -19.40 16.61 9.27
CA ASP A 298 -19.75 17.68 10.19
C ASP A 298 -18.55 18.10 11.07
N TRP A 299 -17.70 17.13 11.45
CA TRP A 299 -16.55 17.39 12.30
C TRP A 299 -15.30 17.84 11.51
N TRP A 300 -14.93 17.11 10.46
CA TRP A 300 -13.70 17.36 9.70
C TRP A 300 -13.88 18.35 8.54
N GLY A 301 -15.14 18.66 8.20
CA GLY A 301 -15.48 19.41 7.01
C GLY A 301 -15.63 18.50 5.77
N PRO A 302 -15.91 19.08 4.59
CA PRO A 302 -16.18 18.37 3.35
C PRO A 302 -14.88 17.84 2.67
N ILE A 303 -13.99 17.25 3.46
CA ILE A 303 -12.68 16.72 3.01
C ILE A 303 -12.67 15.22 2.81
N LEU A 304 -13.82 14.53 3.01
CA LEU A 304 -13.92 13.09 2.86
C LEU A 304 -14.11 12.72 1.38
N TYR A 305 -13.30 11.78 0.94
CA TYR A 305 -13.36 11.18 -0.39
C TYR A 305 -13.53 9.68 -0.25
N GLU A 306 -14.45 9.10 -0.99
CA GLU A 306 -14.69 7.66 -0.99
C GLU A 306 -14.42 7.08 -2.37
N TYR A 307 -13.79 5.91 -2.38
CA TYR A 307 -13.71 5.10 -3.58
C TYR A 307 -14.14 3.66 -3.28
N TYR A 308 -14.64 2.98 -4.32
CA TYR A 308 -14.89 1.55 -4.31
C TYR A 308 -14.04 0.90 -5.40
N ALA A 309 -13.21 -0.06 -5.00
CA ALA A 309 -12.34 -0.83 -5.88
C ALA A 309 -11.96 -2.16 -5.22
N GLY A 310 -11.61 -3.16 -6.03
CA GLY A 310 -11.04 -4.42 -5.56
C GLY A 310 -9.51 -4.41 -5.62
N THR A 311 -8.90 -5.44 -5.02
CA THR A 311 -7.45 -5.70 -5.15
C THR A 311 -7.07 -5.94 -6.62
N GLU A 312 -7.97 -6.49 -7.38
CA GLU A 312 -7.90 -6.74 -8.82
C GLU A 312 -7.73 -5.45 -9.62
N PHE A 313 -8.19 -4.32 -9.07
CA PHE A 313 -8.18 -3.01 -9.72
C PHE A 313 -8.75 -3.05 -11.16
N ASN A 314 -9.82 -3.82 -11.33
CA ASN A 314 -10.55 -3.96 -12.59
C ASN A 314 -11.48 -2.79 -12.87
N GLY A 315 -11.63 -1.88 -11.92
CA GLY A 315 -12.38 -0.64 -11.99
C GLY A 315 -12.37 0.09 -10.66
N MET A 316 -12.76 1.34 -10.68
CA MET A 316 -12.82 2.19 -9.49
C MET A 316 -13.94 3.21 -9.62
N THR A 317 -14.73 3.37 -8.57
CA THR A 317 -15.64 4.52 -8.44
C THR A 317 -15.05 5.56 -7.50
N PHE A 318 -15.59 6.76 -7.56
CA PHE A 318 -15.13 7.89 -6.75
C PHE A 318 -16.27 8.83 -6.45
N ILE A 319 -16.28 9.39 -5.23
CA ILE A 319 -17.21 10.42 -4.79
C ILE A 319 -16.56 11.32 -3.74
N ASN A 320 -16.75 12.64 -3.86
CA ASN A 320 -16.36 13.61 -2.85
C ASN A 320 -17.48 13.88 -1.84
N SER A 321 -17.20 14.69 -0.82
CA SER A 321 -18.18 15.00 0.24
C SER A 321 -19.41 15.74 -0.28
N GLU A 322 -19.26 16.69 -1.20
CA GLU A 322 -20.37 17.51 -1.72
C GLU A 322 -21.34 16.66 -2.54
N GLU A 323 -20.80 15.85 -3.44
CA GLU A 323 -21.61 14.91 -4.22
C GLU A 323 -22.28 13.87 -3.32
N TRP A 324 -21.54 13.37 -2.31
CA TRP A 324 -22.07 12.37 -1.39
C TRP A 324 -23.23 12.91 -0.54
N LEU A 325 -23.15 14.15 -0.05
CA LEU A 325 -24.24 14.78 0.71
C LEU A 325 -25.54 14.86 -0.10
N SER A 326 -25.44 14.97 -1.42
CA SER A 326 -26.59 14.94 -2.35
C SER A 326 -27.05 13.52 -2.72
N HIS A 327 -26.17 12.51 -2.52
CA HIS A 327 -26.39 11.11 -2.90
C HIS A 327 -25.94 10.17 -1.78
N LYS A 328 -26.49 10.33 -0.58
CA LYS A 328 -26.10 9.59 0.62
C LYS A 328 -26.19 8.07 0.41
N GLY A 329 -25.11 7.37 0.79
CA GLY A 329 -24.97 5.93 0.60
C GLY A 329 -24.41 5.50 -0.76
N SER A 330 -24.20 6.45 -1.68
CA SER A 330 -23.52 6.18 -2.95
C SER A 330 -22.03 6.02 -2.78
N VAL A 331 -21.41 5.14 -3.57
CA VAL A 331 -19.94 5.03 -3.74
C VAL A 331 -19.43 5.80 -4.96
N GLY A 332 -20.30 6.60 -5.60
CA GLY A 332 -19.96 7.50 -6.70
C GLY A 332 -20.06 6.90 -8.10
N LYS A 333 -19.32 7.50 -9.02
CA LYS A 333 -19.29 7.17 -10.45
C LYS A 333 -17.99 6.48 -10.81
N SER A 334 -18.04 5.67 -11.89
CA SER A 334 -16.81 5.07 -12.43
C SER A 334 -15.81 6.15 -12.85
N LEU A 335 -14.56 5.97 -12.44
CA LEU A 335 -13.42 6.79 -12.89
C LEU A 335 -12.81 6.26 -14.18
N PHE A 336 -12.87 4.94 -14.38
CA PHE A 336 -12.22 4.25 -15.48
C PHE A 336 -13.18 3.24 -16.09
N GLY A 337 -13.44 3.36 -17.39
CA GLY A 337 -14.29 2.43 -18.11
C GLY A 337 -15.80 2.55 -17.80
N ALA A 338 -16.54 1.62 -18.33
CA ALA A 338 -17.98 1.49 -18.05
C ALA A 338 -18.19 0.80 -16.70
N LEU A 339 -19.25 1.22 -15.99
CA LEU A 339 -19.79 0.50 -14.84
C LEU A 339 -21.22 0.12 -15.15
N GLU A 340 -21.52 -1.16 -15.07
CA GLU A 340 -22.82 -1.72 -15.37
C GLU A 340 -23.33 -2.56 -14.20
N ILE A 341 -24.63 -2.54 -13.99
CA ILE A 341 -25.31 -3.41 -13.03
C ILE A 341 -26.06 -4.44 -13.85
N LEU A 342 -25.66 -5.71 -13.72
CA LEU A 342 -26.21 -6.80 -14.51
C LEU A 342 -26.98 -7.79 -13.62
N ASP A 343 -27.97 -8.46 -14.21
CA ASP A 343 -28.66 -9.60 -13.62
C ASP A 343 -27.82 -10.90 -13.73
N ASP A 344 -28.35 -12.01 -13.25
CA ASP A 344 -27.71 -13.33 -13.32
C ASP A 344 -27.55 -13.88 -14.76
N ASN A 345 -28.24 -13.30 -15.74
CA ASN A 345 -28.13 -13.65 -17.16
C ASN A 345 -27.15 -12.74 -17.93
N GLY A 346 -26.61 -11.72 -17.25
CA GLY A 346 -25.70 -10.73 -17.84
C GLY A 346 -26.44 -9.58 -18.58
N GLU A 347 -27.73 -9.43 -18.36
CA GLU A 347 -28.51 -8.33 -18.94
C GLU A 347 -28.47 -7.10 -18.03
N GLN A 348 -28.33 -5.92 -18.64
CA GLN A 348 -28.24 -4.66 -17.89
C GLN A 348 -29.57 -4.33 -17.20
N LEU A 349 -29.48 -4.07 -15.90
CA LEU A 349 -30.60 -3.68 -15.07
C LEU A 349 -30.84 -2.17 -15.13
N PRO A 350 -32.13 -1.75 -15.10
CA PRO A 350 -32.46 -0.33 -15.04
C PRO A 350 -32.09 0.28 -13.69
N PRO A 351 -31.91 1.63 -13.61
CA PRO A 351 -31.64 2.32 -12.37
C PRO A 351 -32.68 2.01 -11.27
N GLY A 352 -32.17 1.71 -10.07
CA GLY A 352 -32.94 1.36 -8.89
C GLY A 352 -33.09 -0.14 -8.63
N GLU A 353 -32.67 -0.99 -9.56
CA GLU A 353 -32.61 -2.44 -9.35
C GLU A 353 -31.23 -2.88 -8.84
N THR A 354 -31.22 -4.00 -8.10
CA THR A 354 -30.00 -4.56 -7.50
C THR A 354 -29.47 -5.71 -8.34
N GLY A 355 -28.16 -5.68 -8.65
CA GLY A 355 -27.49 -6.73 -9.44
C GLY A 355 -25.99 -6.79 -9.18
N GLY A 356 -25.31 -7.58 -9.97
CA GLY A 356 -23.85 -7.68 -9.96
C GLY A 356 -23.19 -6.42 -10.53
N VAL A 357 -22.12 -5.96 -9.88
CA VAL A 357 -21.34 -4.80 -10.35
C VAL A 357 -20.25 -5.27 -11.33
N TYR A 358 -20.29 -4.75 -12.53
CA TYR A 358 -19.34 -5.06 -13.58
C TYR A 358 -18.61 -3.80 -14.05
N PHE A 359 -17.29 -3.90 -14.12
CA PHE A 359 -16.45 -2.89 -14.74
C PHE A 359 -15.99 -3.39 -16.11
N GLY A 360 -16.08 -2.54 -17.12
CA GLY A 360 -15.75 -2.92 -18.50
C GLY A 360 -15.22 -1.74 -19.32
N GLY A 361 -14.97 -1.99 -20.61
CA GLY A 361 -14.49 -1.01 -21.58
C GLY A 361 -12.99 -1.15 -21.89
N GLU A 362 -12.51 -0.32 -22.83
CA GLU A 362 -11.11 -0.37 -23.32
C GLU A 362 -10.07 -0.03 -22.24
N THR A 363 -10.47 0.64 -21.17
CA THR A 363 -9.60 1.03 -20.06
C THR A 363 -9.61 0.03 -18.90
N ALA A 364 -10.35 -1.07 -19.03
CA ALA A 364 -10.37 -2.13 -18.02
C ALA A 364 -8.97 -2.75 -17.87
N THR A 365 -8.42 -2.68 -16.68
CA THR A 365 -7.10 -3.24 -16.39
C THR A 365 -7.18 -4.76 -16.42
N THR A 366 -6.35 -5.40 -17.23
CA THR A 366 -6.25 -6.85 -17.25
C THR A 366 -5.47 -7.35 -16.04
N PHE A 367 -6.01 -8.31 -15.32
CA PHE A 367 -5.34 -9.05 -14.27
C PHE A 367 -5.54 -10.55 -14.50
N LYS A 368 -4.73 -11.36 -13.82
CA LYS A 368 -4.90 -12.81 -13.76
C LYS A 368 -4.82 -13.25 -12.30
N TYR A 369 -5.57 -14.24 -11.94
CA TYR A 369 -5.27 -14.97 -10.72
C TYR A 369 -4.09 -15.89 -10.99
N HIS A 370 -3.08 -15.82 -10.13
CA HIS A 370 -1.87 -16.60 -10.27
C HIS A 370 -2.17 -18.07 -10.00
N ASN A 371 -1.73 -18.96 -10.88
CA ASN A 371 -1.96 -20.40 -10.81
C ASN A 371 -3.44 -20.85 -10.81
N ASP A 372 -4.37 -20.04 -11.33
CA ASP A 372 -5.80 -20.36 -11.39
C ASP A 372 -6.32 -20.48 -12.85
#